data_5c6aef901b9263c53f2d063d3ff829c9
#
_entry.id   5c6aef901b9263c53f2d063d3ff829c9
#
_cell.length_a   1.000
_cell.length_b   1.000
_cell.length_c   1.000
_cell.angle_alpha   90.00
_cell.angle_beta   90.00
_cell.angle_gamma   90.00
#
_symmetry.space_group_name_H-M   'P 1'
#
loop_
_entity.id
_entity.type
_entity.pdbx_description
1 polymer ?
#
loop_
_entity_poly.entity_id
_entity_poly.type
_entity_poly.pdbx_seq_one_letter_code
_entity_poly.pdbx_strand_id
1 'polypeptide(L)'
;DAIVPILANDYAKNIFEELHDYLKANISEERYNKIIGKIDLEESEYIKVASAVILDENKDVRQELNDALLCCPVIRSKIAQLNDLFSRKSNYLNEIEKYERRLRWHLRRMYRTRNAIIHSGDNPDNLRALGEHLHSYIDEILYEITIQLAFNTGYCSIDNVLINAKFQIDDVKKCFKTKERTEYVDILKLYGER
;
A
#
# COMPACT_ATOMS: atom_id res chain seq x y z
N ASP A 1 4.44 -1.57 18.73
CA ASP A 1 5.27 -0.80 17.79
C ASP A 1 6.02 -1.69 16.78
N ALA A 2 6.44 -2.93 17.16
CA ALA A 2 7.23 -3.82 16.30
C ALA A 2 6.48 -4.33 15.04
N ILE A 3 5.16 -4.45 15.08
CA ILE A 3 4.33 -4.90 13.95
C ILE A 3 3.93 -3.79 12.97
N VAL A 4 4.10 -2.53 13.36
CA VAL A 4 3.74 -1.39 12.48
C VAL A 4 4.52 -1.40 11.16
N PRO A 5 5.82 -1.73 11.13
CA PRO A 5 6.56 -1.85 9.87
C PRO A 5 6.00 -2.91 8.93
N ILE A 6 5.53 -4.06 9.43
CA ILE A 6 4.88 -5.09 8.59
C ILE A 6 3.67 -4.49 7.88
N LEU A 7 2.74 -3.90 8.64
CA LEU A 7 1.52 -3.29 8.11
C LEU A 7 1.77 -2.06 7.22
N ALA A 8 2.94 -1.44 7.30
CA ALA A 8 3.27 -0.25 6.52
C ALA A 8 4.07 -0.53 5.25
N ASN A 9 4.73 -1.68 5.17
CA ASN A 9 5.59 -2.03 4.03
C ASN A 9 4.81 -2.09 2.72
N ASP A 10 3.64 -2.69 2.72
CA ASP A 10 2.84 -2.90 1.51
C ASP A 10 1.92 -1.72 1.19
N TYR A 11 2.03 -0.61 1.94
CA TYR A 11 1.14 0.55 1.78
C TYR A 11 1.03 1.05 0.34
N ALA A 12 2.16 1.22 -0.35
CA ALA A 12 2.15 1.70 -1.74
C ALA A 12 1.66 0.64 -2.72
N LYS A 13 2.04 -0.62 -2.53
CA LYS A 13 1.57 -1.77 -3.32
C LYS A 13 0.05 -1.86 -3.23
N ASN A 14 -0.50 -1.93 -2.02
CA ASN A 14 -1.94 -2.05 -1.79
C ASN A 14 -2.74 -0.93 -2.45
N ILE A 15 -2.24 0.31 -2.42
CA ILE A 15 -2.90 1.45 -3.09
C ILE A 15 -3.01 1.23 -4.61
N PHE A 16 -1.97 0.69 -5.25
CA PHE A 16 -1.96 0.48 -6.70
C PHE A 16 -2.67 -0.81 -7.10
N GLU A 17 -2.68 -1.84 -6.27
CA GLU A 17 -3.53 -3.02 -6.46
C GLU A 17 -5.01 -2.66 -6.36
N GLU A 18 -5.42 -1.90 -5.34
CA GLU A 18 -6.79 -1.37 -5.24
C GLU A 18 -7.18 -0.54 -6.47
N LEU A 19 -6.29 0.35 -6.92
CA LEU A 19 -6.56 1.16 -8.10
C LEU A 19 -6.70 0.30 -9.34
N HIS A 20 -5.83 -0.69 -9.54
CA HIS A 20 -5.89 -1.65 -10.62
C HIS A 20 -7.24 -2.38 -10.66
N ASP A 21 -7.70 -2.89 -9.51
CA ASP A 21 -8.98 -3.58 -9.40
C ASP A 21 -10.16 -2.66 -9.71
N TYR A 22 -10.13 -1.41 -9.24
CA TYR A 22 -11.13 -0.40 -9.60
C TYR A 22 -11.14 -0.08 -11.09
N LEU A 23 -9.98 0.00 -11.73
CA LEU A 23 -9.88 0.23 -13.17
C LEU A 23 -10.49 -0.93 -13.96
N LYS A 24 -10.15 -2.18 -13.60
CA LYS A 24 -10.73 -3.38 -14.23
C LYS A 24 -12.24 -3.50 -14.04
N ALA A 25 -12.74 -3.11 -12.89
CA ALA A 25 -14.18 -3.15 -12.61
C ALA A 25 -15.00 -2.07 -13.39
N ASN A 26 -14.36 -0.98 -13.84
CA ASN A 26 -15.05 0.18 -14.41
C ASN A 26 -14.68 0.50 -15.88
N ILE A 27 -13.72 -0.20 -16.44
CA ILE A 27 -13.30 -0.09 -17.84
C ILE A 27 -13.47 -1.46 -18.49
N SER A 28 -13.98 -1.51 -19.74
CA SER A 28 -14.07 -2.79 -20.45
C SER A 28 -12.67 -3.42 -20.60
N GLU A 29 -12.58 -4.73 -20.49
CA GLU A 29 -11.31 -5.48 -20.54
C GLU A 29 -10.49 -5.16 -21.79
N GLU A 30 -11.14 -5.12 -22.95
CA GLU A 30 -10.50 -4.76 -24.23
C GLU A 30 -9.87 -3.36 -24.18
N ARG A 31 -10.62 -2.38 -23.66
CA ARG A 31 -10.15 -1.00 -23.56
C ARG A 31 -9.04 -0.86 -22.52
N TYR A 32 -9.18 -1.51 -21.37
CA TYR A 32 -8.17 -1.53 -20.33
C TYR A 32 -6.85 -2.10 -20.86
N ASN A 33 -6.88 -3.29 -21.47
CA ASN A 33 -5.70 -3.95 -22.03
C ASN A 33 -5.04 -3.10 -23.13
N LYS A 34 -5.83 -2.42 -23.97
CA LYS A 34 -5.31 -1.49 -24.99
C LYS A 34 -4.59 -0.29 -24.40
N ILE A 35 -5.09 0.27 -23.28
CA ILE A 35 -4.49 1.42 -22.62
C ILE A 35 -3.22 1.00 -21.86
N ILE A 36 -3.31 0.01 -20.99
CA ILE A 36 -2.19 -0.45 -20.14
C ILE A 36 -1.10 -1.17 -20.97
N GLY A 37 -1.48 -1.85 -22.05
CA GLY A 37 -0.53 -2.48 -22.98
C GLY A 37 0.40 -1.51 -23.73
N LYS A 38 0.15 -0.21 -23.66
CA LYS A 38 1.09 0.82 -24.18
C LYS A 38 2.32 1.01 -23.30
N ILE A 39 2.25 0.54 -22.07
CA ILE A 39 3.39 0.58 -21.13
C ILE A 39 4.24 -0.66 -21.38
N ASP A 40 5.40 -0.43 -21.97
CA ASP A 40 6.37 -1.48 -22.29
C ASP A 40 7.19 -1.87 -21.05
N LEU A 41 6.52 -2.61 -20.15
CA LEU A 41 7.11 -3.21 -18.96
C LEU A 41 6.69 -4.68 -18.88
N GLU A 42 7.66 -5.58 -18.73
CA GLU A 42 7.41 -7.01 -18.45
C GLU A 42 7.16 -7.22 -16.95
N GLU A 43 6.10 -6.58 -16.40
CA GLU A 43 5.82 -6.53 -14.97
C GLU A 43 4.34 -6.81 -14.70
N SER A 44 4.01 -7.00 -13.42
CA SER A 44 2.63 -7.16 -12.98
C SER A 44 1.76 -5.94 -13.36
N GLU A 45 0.46 -6.17 -13.56
CA GLU A 45 -0.45 -5.13 -14.04
C GLU A 45 -0.53 -3.93 -13.09
N TYR A 46 -0.47 -4.15 -11.77
CA TYR A 46 -0.49 -3.04 -10.81
C TYR A 46 0.77 -2.15 -10.92
N ILE A 47 1.93 -2.71 -11.28
CA ILE A 47 3.15 -1.94 -11.56
C ILE A 47 2.99 -1.09 -12.81
N LYS A 48 2.34 -1.62 -13.87
CA LYS A 48 2.01 -0.82 -15.05
C LYS A 48 1.06 0.33 -14.71
N VAL A 49 0.05 0.07 -13.87
CA VAL A 49 -0.85 1.12 -13.36
C VAL A 49 -0.07 2.16 -12.55
N ALA A 50 0.84 1.75 -11.67
CA ALA A 50 1.71 2.66 -10.93
C ALA A 50 2.56 3.51 -11.87
N SER A 51 3.17 2.90 -12.90
CA SER A 51 3.94 3.60 -13.94
C SER A 51 3.10 4.64 -14.69
N ALA A 52 1.86 4.28 -15.09
CA ALA A 52 0.92 5.20 -15.73
C ALA A 52 0.61 6.43 -14.88
N VAL A 53 0.48 6.21 -13.56
CA VAL A 53 0.09 7.28 -12.62
C VAL A 53 1.29 8.13 -12.19
N ILE A 54 2.43 7.50 -11.91
CA ILE A 54 3.59 8.19 -11.33
C ILE A 54 4.44 8.90 -12.38
N LEU A 55 4.73 8.24 -13.51
CA LEU A 55 5.74 8.72 -14.46
C LEU A 55 5.16 9.77 -15.41
N ASP A 56 5.92 10.84 -15.64
CA ASP A 56 5.51 11.91 -16.55
C ASP A 56 5.56 11.48 -18.02
N GLU A 57 6.43 10.53 -18.36
CA GLU A 57 6.51 9.93 -19.70
C GLU A 57 5.22 9.20 -20.09
N ASN A 58 4.44 8.70 -19.12
CA ASN A 58 3.16 8.01 -19.32
C ASN A 58 1.94 8.94 -19.17
N LYS A 59 2.12 10.25 -19.31
CA LYS A 59 1.05 11.24 -19.19
C LYS A 59 -0.11 10.96 -20.14
N ASP A 60 0.19 10.52 -21.37
CA ASP A 60 -0.83 10.23 -22.39
C ASP A 60 -1.66 9.01 -21.99
N VAL A 61 -1.01 7.96 -21.46
CA VAL A 61 -1.71 6.76 -20.93
C VAL A 61 -2.60 7.15 -19.75
N ARG A 62 -2.11 7.98 -18.84
CA ARG A 62 -2.89 8.50 -17.72
C ARG A 62 -4.09 9.32 -18.18
N GLN A 63 -3.95 10.13 -19.24
CA GLN A 63 -5.07 10.86 -19.81
C GLN A 63 -6.11 9.92 -20.41
N GLU A 64 -5.70 8.89 -21.15
CA GLU A 64 -6.62 7.89 -21.70
C GLU A 64 -7.38 7.10 -20.62
N LEU A 65 -6.73 6.79 -19.49
CA LEU A 65 -7.41 6.21 -18.31
C LEU A 65 -8.50 7.17 -17.78
N ASN A 66 -8.17 8.47 -17.64
CA ASN A 66 -9.14 9.47 -17.20
C ASN A 66 -10.32 9.62 -18.17
N ASP A 67 -10.07 9.54 -19.49
CA ASP A 67 -11.11 9.62 -20.53
C ASP A 67 -11.96 8.32 -20.56
N ALA A 68 -11.38 7.19 -20.21
CA ALA A 68 -12.13 5.94 -20.04
C ALA A 68 -13.05 5.96 -18.81
N LEU A 69 -12.75 6.79 -17.81
CA LEU A 69 -13.43 6.91 -16.52
C LEU A 69 -14.34 8.14 -16.41
N LEU A 70 -14.84 8.70 -17.52
CA LEU A 70 -15.69 9.91 -17.49
C LEU A 70 -16.90 9.75 -16.56
N CYS A 71 -17.47 8.55 -16.46
CA CYS A 71 -18.60 8.24 -15.58
C CYS A 71 -18.20 7.93 -14.14
N CYS A 72 -16.89 7.88 -13.82
CA CYS A 72 -16.36 7.46 -12.51
C CYS A 72 -15.49 8.56 -11.88
N PRO A 73 -16.06 9.69 -11.44
CA PRO A 73 -15.29 10.84 -10.95
C PRO A 73 -14.43 10.50 -9.70
N VAL A 74 -14.86 9.54 -8.89
CA VAL A 74 -14.13 9.12 -7.69
C VAL A 74 -12.79 8.48 -8.07
N ILE A 75 -12.79 7.58 -9.07
CA ILE A 75 -11.56 6.89 -9.50
C ILE A 75 -10.61 7.90 -10.19
N ARG A 76 -11.14 8.80 -11.00
CA ARG A 76 -10.35 9.90 -11.59
C ARG A 76 -9.70 10.78 -10.53
N SER A 77 -10.45 11.13 -9.47
CA SER A 77 -9.91 11.88 -8.34
C SER A 77 -8.80 11.10 -7.63
N LYS A 78 -8.95 9.77 -7.47
CA LYS A 78 -7.90 8.91 -6.89
C LYS A 78 -6.63 8.91 -7.73
N ILE A 79 -6.74 8.79 -9.07
CA ILE A 79 -5.59 8.89 -9.99
C ILE A 79 -4.87 10.24 -9.83
N ALA A 80 -5.61 11.35 -9.79
CA ALA A 80 -5.04 12.67 -9.62
C ALA A 80 -4.34 12.82 -8.24
N GLN A 81 -4.96 12.33 -7.16
CA GLN A 81 -4.39 12.34 -5.81
C GLN A 81 -3.10 11.52 -5.73
N LEU A 82 -3.06 10.34 -6.35
CA LEU A 82 -1.85 9.50 -6.37
C LEU A 82 -0.75 10.14 -7.20
N ASN A 83 -1.07 10.74 -8.35
CA ASN A 83 -0.10 11.48 -9.13
C ASN A 83 0.50 12.65 -8.31
N ASP A 84 -0.32 13.42 -7.60
CA ASP A 84 0.17 14.49 -6.71
C ASP A 84 0.98 13.95 -5.53
N LEU A 85 0.56 12.83 -4.94
CA LEU A 85 1.27 12.19 -3.84
C LEU A 85 2.71 11.83 -4.23
N PHE A 86 2.89 11.26 -5.42
CA PHE A 86 4.20 10.88 -5.93
C PHE A 86 4.93 12.00 -6.71
N SER A 87 4.31 13.16 -6.89
CA SER A 87 4.94 14.31 -7.58
C SER A 87 6.11 14.89 -6.80
N ARG A 88 6.09 14.80 -5.46
CA ARG A 88 7.12 15.33 -4.56
C ARG A 88 7.52 14.30 -3.52
N LYS A 89 8.83 14.14 -3.34
CA LYS A 89 9.43 13.25 -2.32
C LYS A 89 8.80 13.44 -0.93
N SER A 90 8.60 14.71 -0.53
CA SER A 90 8.02 15.06 0.77
C SER A 90 6.59 14.57 0.95
N ASN A 91 5.78 14.58 -0.11
CA ASN A 91 4.37 14.21 -0.03
C ASN A 91 4.23 12.73 0.35
N TYR A 92 4.93 11.86 -0.37
CA TYR A 92 4.89 10.42 -0.11
C TYR A 92 5.48 10.05 1.27
N LEU A 93 6.62 10.64 1.63
CA LEU A 93 7.24 10.42 2.95
C LEU A 93 6.33 10.85 4.09
N ASN A 94 5.71 12.03 3.97
CA ASN A 94 4.74 12.51 4.96
C ASN A 94 3.52 11.58 5.07
N GLU A 95 3.07 11.00 3.94
CA GLU A 95 1.92 10.10 3.96
C GLU A 95 2.26 8.75 4.60
N ILE A 96 3.43 8.17 4.33
CA ILE A 96 3.90 6.97 5.06
C ILE A 96 3.96 7.25 6.57
N GLU A 97 4.54 8.38 6.99
CA GLU A 97 4.62 8.73 8.41
C GLU A 97 3.25 8.95 9.05
N LYS A 98 2.29 9.52 8.30
CA LYS A 98 0.90 9.65 8.77
C LYS A 98 0.24 8.28 8.88
N TYR A 99 0.47 7.38 7.91
CA TYR A 99 -0.06 6.03 7.94
C TYR A 99 0.46 5.25 9.14
N GLU A 100 1.77 5.25 9.40
CA GLU A 100 2.36 4.63 10.60
C GLU A 100 1.78 5.21 11.90
N ARG A 101 1.59 6.54 11.98
CA ARG A 101 0.96 7.17 13.15
C ARG A 101 -0.49 6.71 13.34
N ARG A 102 -1.26 6.59 12.25
CA ARG A 102 -2.64 6.06 12.28
C ARG A 102 -2.66 4.63 12.78
N LEU A 103 -1.77 3.76 12.29
CA LEU A 103 -1.64 2.38 12.74
C LEU A 103 -1.33 2.31 14.24
N ARG A 104 -0.31 3.06 14.71
CA ARG A 104 0.04 3.10 16.15
C ARG A 104 -1.13 3.59 17.01
N TRP A 105 -1.83 4.62 16.56
CA TRP A 105 -2.99 5.13 17.29
C TRP A 105 -4.11 4.08 17.33
N HIS A 106 -4.38 3.41 16.22
CA HIS A 106 -5.41 2.38 16.11
C HIS A 106 -5.11 1.18 17.00
N LEU A 107 -3.89 0.66 16.98
CA LEU A 107 -3.44 -0.43 17.85
C LEU A 107 -3.54 -0.05 19.34
N ARG A 108 -3.16 1.18 19.70
CA ARG A 108 -3.32 1.68 21.08
C ARG A 108 -4.77 1.78 21.49
N ARG A 109 -5.67 2.16 20.57
CA ARG A 109 -7.11 2.20 20.82
C ARG A 109 -7.65 0.80 21.07
N MET A 110 -7.29 -0.19 20.25
CA MET A 110 -7.67 -1.59 20.44
C MET A 110 -7.20 -2.10 21.80
N TYR A 111 -5.97 -1.84 22.17
CA TYR A 111 -5.43 -2.22 23.49
C TYR A 111 -6.19 -1.60 24.66
N ARG A 112 -6.52 -0.29 24.58
CA ARG A 112 -7.32 0.38 25.61
C ARG A 112 -8.73 -0.18 25.69
N THR A 113 -9.39 -0.43 24.56
CA THR A 113 -10.72 -1.02 24.49
C THR A 113 -10.72 -2.41 25.14
N ARG A 114 -9.75 -3.26 24.79
CA ARG A 114 -9.58 -4.58 25.43
C ARG A 114 -9.43 -4.46 26.96
N ASN A 115 -8.62 -3.51 27.44
CA ASN A 115 -8.44 -3.31 28.87
C ASN A 115 -9.71 -2.81 29.56
N ALA A 116 -10.46 -1.90 28.93
CA ALA A 116 -11.77 -1.45 29.46
C ALA A 116 -12.77 -2.60 29.57
N ILE A 117 -12.87 -3.46 28.57
CA ILE A 117 -13.73 -4.66 28.61
C ILE A 117 -13.32 -5.58 29.77
N ILE A 118 -12.02 -5.91 29.88
CA ILE A 118 -11.55 -6.90 30.87
C ILE A 118 -11.63 -6.39 32.30
N HIS A 119 -11.27 -5.12 32.54
CA HIS A 119 -11.15 -4.59 33.90
C HIS A 119 -12.39 -3.85 34.38
N SER A 120 -13.19 -3.27 33.48
CA SER A 120 -14.36 -2.46 33.83
C SER A 120 -15.69 -3.07 33.36
N GLY A 121 -15.65 -4.11 32.54
CA GLY A 121 -16.86 -4.70 31.93
C GLY A 121 -17.55 -3.79 30.93
N ASP A 122 -16.84 -2.76 30.44
CA ASP A 122 -17.38 -1.81 29.46
C ASP A 122 -17.72 -2.51 28.15
N ASN A 123 -18.80 -2.06 27.51
CA ASN A 123 -19.20 -2.54 26.17
C ASN A 123 -19.26 -1.36 25.21
N PRO A 124 -18.12 -0.95 24.60
CA PRO A 124 -18.07 0.20 23.72
C PRO A 124 -18.84 -0.03 22.40
N ASP A 125 -19.57 0.98 21.94
CA ASP A 125 -20.44 0.94 20.74
C ASP A 125 -19.74 0.51 19.47
N ASN A 126 -18.41 0.72 19.38
CA ASN A 126 -17.61 0.42 18.19
C ASN A 126 -16.80 -0.87 18.29
N LEU A 127 -17.13 -1.77 19.23
CA LEU A 127 -16.40 -3.02 19.47
C LEU A 127 -16.32 -3.89 18.21
N ARG A 128 -17.42 -4.00 17.47
CA ARG A 128 -17.48 -4.78 16.23
C ARG A 128 -16.49 -4.27 15.19
N ALA A 129 -16.49 -2.97 14.89
CA ALA A 129 -15.59 -2.38 13.91
C ALA A 129 -14.11 -2.50 14.32
N LEU A 130 -13.81 -2.36 15.62
CA LEU A 130 -12.45 -2.59 16.14
C LEU A 130 -12.04 -4.06 16.02
N GLY A 131 -12.99 -5.00 16.22
CA GLY A 131 -12.74 -6.43 16.04
C GLY A 131 -12.43 -6.79 14.59
N GLU A 132 -13.19 -6.25 13.63
CA GLU A 132 -12.97 -6.44 12.19
C GLU A 132 -11.58 -5.93 11.77
N HIS A 133 -11.18 -4.75 12.21
CA HIS A 133 -9.83 -4.24 11.93
C HIS A 133 -8.72 -5.06 12.62
N LEU A 134 -8.94 -5.50 13.86
CA LEU A 134 -7.96 -6.35 14.55
C LEU A 134 -7.76 -7.67 13.81
N HIS A 135 -8.84 -8.28 13.34
CA HIS A 135 -8.78 -9.50 12.54
C HIS A 135 -7.98 -9.29 11.26
N SER A 136 -8.28 -8.23 10.50
CA SER A 136 -7.53 -7.88 9.30
C SER A 136 -6.03 -7.70 9.57
N TYR A 137 -5.66 -7.00 10.64
CA TYR A 137 -4.24 -6.80 10.98
C TYR A 137 -3.55 -8.12 11.41
N ILE A 138 -4.26 -8.99 12.14
CA ILE A 138 -3.72 -10.29 12.52
C ILE A 138 -3.48 -11.15 11.30
N ASP A 139 -4.43 -11.21 10.37
CA ASP A 139 -4.32 -11.98 9.14
C ASP A 139 -3.12 -11.51 8.30
N GLU A 140 -2.97 -10.19 8.11
CA GLU A 140 -1.86 -9.60 7.37
C GLU A 140 -0.50 -9.91 8.03
N ILE A 141 -0.40 -9.76 9.35
CA ILE A 141 0.81 -10.06 10.10
C ILE A 141 1.15 -11.55 10.04
N LEU A 142 0.16 -12.44 10.25
CA LEU A 142 0.38 -13.88 10.20
C LEU A 142 0.77 -14.35 8.80
N TYR A 143 0.12 -13.79 7.77
CA TYR A 143 0.47 -14.07 6.37
C TYR A 143 1.92 -13.70 6.10
N GLU A 144 2.33 -12.47 6.40
CA GLU A 144 3.70 -11.99 6.15
C GLU A 144 4.73 -12.82 6.92
N ILE A 145 4.51 -13.08 8.22
CA ILE A 145 5.41 -13.92 9.02
C ILE A 145 5.52 -15.32 8.41
N THR A 146 4.41 -15.91 7.99
CA THR A 146 4.40 -17.27 7.44
C THR A 146 5.16 -17.32 6.12
N ILE A 147 4.92 -16.38 5.21
CA ILE A 147 5.61 -16.30 3.92
C ILE A 147 7.12 -16.10 4.13
N GLN A 148 7.51 -15.16 4.97
CA GLN A 148 8.93 -14.86 5.22
C GLN A 148 9.66 -16.07 5.84
N LEU A 149 9.05 -16.76 6.79
CA LEU A 149 9.67 -17.95 7.40
C LEU A 149 9.68 -19.18 6.46
N ALA A 150 8.68 -19.31 5.57
CA ALA A 150 8.58 -20.45 4.66
C ALA A 150 9.53 -20.35 3.47
N PHE A 151 9.69 -19.15 2.90
CA PHE A 151 10.40 -18.95 1.65
C PHE A 151 11.76 -18.28 1.79
N ASN A 152 12.04 -17.62 2.93
CA ASN A 152 13.30 -16.95 3.13
C ASN A 152 14.21 -17.78 4.05
N THR A 153 15.18 -18.48 3.46
CA THR A 153 16.11 -19.36 4.17
C THR A 153 17.02 -18.64 5.18
N GLY A 154 17.09 -17.31 5.12
CA GLY A 154 17.86 -16.49 6.07
C GLY A 154 17.12 -16.19 7.38
N TYR A 155 15.81 -16.49 7.47
CA TYR A 155 15.01 -16.19 8.65
C TYR A 155 14.73 -17.43 9.49
N CYS A 156 15.19 -17.39 10.74
CA CYS A 156 15.06 -18.50 11.67
C CYS A 156 14.06 -18.20 12.80
N SER A 157 13.52 -16.98 12.88
CA SER A 157 12.61 -16.57 13.96
C SER A 157 11.70 -15.40 13.55
N ILE A 158 10.61 -15.24 14.29
CA ILE A 158 9.71 -14.10 14.15
C ILE A 158 10.44 -12.77 14.35
N ASP A 159 11.40 -12.72 15.28
CA ASP A 159 12.20 -11.52 15.53
C ASP A 159 12.98 -11.08 14.28
N ASN A 160 13.52 -12.04 13.52
CA ASN A 160 14.19 -11.73 12.25
C ASN A 160 13.22 -11.08 11.25
N VAL A 161 11.99 -11.58 11.14
CA VAL A 161 10.95 -11.01 10.27
C VAL A 161 10.60 -9.58 10.69
N LEU A 162 10.38 -9.35 11.99
CA LEU A 162 10.05 -8.03 12.53
C LEU A 162 11.18 -7.00 12.32
N ILE A 163 12.43 -7.42 12.54
CA ILE A 163 13.61 -6.58 12.32
C ILE A 163 13.75 -6.26 10.84
N ASN A 164 13.59 -7.26 9.96
CA ASN A 164 13.68 -7.06 8.53
C ASN A 164 12.60 -6.11 8.02
N ALA A 165 11.35 -6.28 8.43
CA ALA A 165 10.27 -5.38 8.05
C ALA A 165 10.56 -3.92 8.42
N LYS A 166 11.24 -3.69 9.56
CA LYS A 166 11.68 -2.35 9.95
C LYS A 166 12.78 -1.82 9.02
N PHE A 167 13.79 -2.64 8.70
CA PHE A 167 14.84 -2.22 7.76
C PHE A 167 14.25 -1.88 6.40
N GLN A 168 13.30 -2.67 5.91
CA GLN A 168 12.67 -2.45 4.62
C GLN A 168 11.93 -1.10 4.56
N ILE A 169 11.09 -0.77 5.55
CA ILE A 169 10.40 0.52 5.57
C ILE A 169 11.38 1.71 5.68
N ASP A 170 12.47 1.53 6.43
CA ASP A 170 13.51 2.55 6.55
C ASP A 170 14.28 2.71 5.22
N ASP A 171 14.56 1.63 4.50
CA ASP A 171 15.17 1.66 3.16
C ASP A 171 14.24 2.28 2.12
N VAL A 172 12.94 1.94 2.12
CA VAL A 172 11.94 2.61 1.28
C VAL A 172 11.97 4.12 1.50
N LYS A 173 11.91 4.55 2.77
CA LYS A 173 11.97 5.98 3.12
C LYS A 173 13.28 6.63 2.66
N LYS A 174 14.41 5.93 2.77
CA LYS A 174 15.71 6.41 2.30
C LYS A 174 15.75 6.51 0.77
N CYS A 175 15.26 5.50 0.07
CA CYS A 175 15.19 5.51 -1.39
C CYS A 175 14.34 6.69 -1.89
N PHE A 176 13.16 6.92 -1.33
CA PHE A 176 12.33 8.08 -1.71
C PHE A 176 12.98 9.44 -1.37
N LYS A 177 13.91 9.50 -0.40
CA LYS A 177 14.69 10.72 -0.13
C LYS A 177 15.76 10.99 -1.17
N THR A 178 16.40 9.95 -1.70
CA THR A 178 17.62 10.05 -2.53
C THR A 178 17.35 9.89 -4.02
N LYS A 179 16.36 9.07 -4.39
CA LYS A 179 16.04 8.70 -5.78
C LYS A 179 15.20 9.77 -6.50
N GLU A 180 15.27 9.77 -7.83
CA GLU A 180 14.44 10.62 -8.68
C GLU A 180 13.04 9.98 -8.87
N ARG A 181 12.06 10.78 -9.33
CA ARG A 181 10.67 10.32 -9.55
C ARG A 181 10.59 9.16 -10.56
N THR A 182 11.44 9.16 -11.56
CA THR A 182 11.54 8.09 -12.57
C THR A 182 11.89 6.73 -11.98
N GLU A 183 12.58 6.72 -10.82
CA GLU A 183 12.99 5.49 -10.12
C GLU A 183 11.97 5.00 -9.08
N TYR A 184 10.85 5.73 -8.85
CA TYR A 184 9.86 5.33 -7.83
C TYR A 184 9.14 4.03 -8.17
N VAL A 185 8.92 3.76 -9.45
CA VAL A 185 8.34 2.50 -9.91
C VAL A 185 9.26 1.32 -9.59
N ASP A 186 10.59 1.50 -9.75
CA ASP A 186 11.56 0.46 -9.39
C ASP A 186 11.60 0.20 -7.88
N ILE A 187 11.39 1.24 -7.06
CA ILE A 187 11.24 1.05 -5.61
C ILE A 187 10.00 0.21 -5.31
N LEU A 188 8.87 0.46 -5.98
CA LEU A 188 7.64 -0.33 -5.80
C LEU A 188 7.83 -1.79 -6.23
N LYS A 189 8.60 -2.05 -7.29
CA LYS A 189 8.96 -3.42 -7.72
C LYS A 189 9.75 -4.14 -6.63
N LEU A 190 10.82 -3.53 -6.13
CA LEU A 190 11.71 -4.14 -5.13
C LEU A 190 10.99 -4.56 -3.84
N TYR A 191 9.93 -3.85 -3.47
CA TYR A 191 9.20 -4.06 -2.21
C TYR A 191 7.79 -4.64 -2.40
N GLY A 192 7.33 -4.79 -3.64
CA GLY A 192 6.02 -5.33 -4.00
C GLY A 192 6.03 -6.79 -4.47
N GLU A 193 7.18 -7.33 -4.87
CA GLU A 193 7.34 -8.72 -5.34
C GLU A 193 7.86 -9.61 -4.21
N ARG A 194 6.95 -10.03 -3.32
CA ARG A 194 7.27 -10.96 -2.24
C ARG A 194 6.29 -12.09 -2.18
#